data_9933693dc8bbfd4c02ec991870cabdd3
#
_entry.id   9933693dc8bbfd4c02ec991870cabdd3
#
_cell.length_a   1.000
_cell.length_b   1.000
_cell.length_c   1.000
_cell.angle_alpha   90.00
_cell.angle_beta   90.00
_cell.angle_gamma   90.00
#
_symmetry.space_group_name_H-M   'P 1'
#
loop_
_entity.id
_entity.type
_entity.pdbx_description
1 polymer ?
#
loop_
_entity_poly.entity_id
_entity_poly.type
_entity_poly.pdbx_seq_one_letter_code
_entity_poly.pdbx_strand_id
1 'polypeptide(L)'
;MGITNSNKTISVDRIECDGTLRVTLALTAAPDIVTNPTDIALVLDRSGSMTGTPLTNMKAGADTFIDIIAEATGGTADGQIGSGSHIGIVSFSSTATADTQLITSVATLKNAVNSLTAGGSTNHGDAFTKAIELFDAASTNHKVIVMFTDGNTTTGVPPAPIAAAARARGITIYCIGLVGPLRCRRRRRSC
;
A
#
# COMPACT_ATOMS: atom_id res chain seq x y z
N MET A 1 -17.57 9.84 -8.92
CA MET A 1 -16.70 9.93 -10.11
C MET A 1 -15.33 9.39 -9.74
N GLY A 2 -14.81 8.43 -10.47
CA GLY A 2 -13.51 7.81 -10.19
C GLY A 2 -12.34 8.74 -10.51
N ILE A 3 -11.12 8.26 -10.25
CA ILE A 3 -9.85 8.92 -10.57
C ILE A 3 -9.87 9.41 -12.01
N THR A 4 -9.95 10.72 -12.22
CA THR A 4 -10.10 11.32 -13.54
C THR A 4 -8.76 11.62 -14.23
N ASN A 5 -7.62 11.41 -13.57
CA ASN A 5 -6.31 11.59 -14.19
C ASN A 5 -5.21 10.78 -13.49
N SER A 6 -4.72 9.75 -14.17
CA SER A 6 -3.46 9.10 -13.83
C SER A 6 -2.41 9.53 -14.85
N ASN A 7 -1.57 10.50 -14.52
CA ASN A 7 -0.45 10.90 -15.36
C ASN A 7 0.80 10.14 -14.91
N LYS A 8 1.20 9.18 -15.73
CA LYS A 8 2.50 8.52 -15.60
C LYS A 8 3.47 9.22 -16.54
N THR A 9 4.27 10.13 -16.04
CA THR A 9 5.33 10.77 -16.83
C THR A 9 6.64 10.03 -16.57
N ILE A 10 7.20 9.42 -17.61
CA ILE A 10 8.58 8.92 -17.62
C ILE A 10 9.41 10.03 -18.24
N SER A 11 10.30 10.64 -17.45
CA SER A 11 11.08 11.81 -17.87
C SER A 11 12.38 11.49 -18.63
N VAL A 12 12.64 10.21 -18.94
CA VAL A 12 13.85 9.80 -19.67
C VAL A 12 13.57 8.64 -20.62
N ASP A 13 13.95 8.80 -21.88
CA ASP A 13 13.84 7.77 -22.93
C ASP A 13 14.91 6.67 -22.80
N ARG A 14 15.86 6.80 -21.90
CA ARG A 14 17.00 5.88 -21.74
C ARG A 14 17.41 5.79 -20.28
N ILE A 15 17.45 4.57 -19.75
CA ILE A 15 18.01 4.26 -18.42
C ILE A 15 19.47 3.93 -18.62
N GLU A 16 20.38 4.77 -18.12
CA GLU A 16 21.80 4.45 -18.03
C GLU A 16 22.07 3.59 -16.76
N CYS A 17 23.09 2.71 -16.81
CA CYS A 17 23.33 1.70 -15.77
C CYS A 17 23.73 2.25 -14.40
N ASP A 18 23.91 3.55 -14.26
CA ASP A 18 24.25 4.31 -13.04
C ASP A 18 23.18 5.33 -12.64
N GLY A 19 22.08 5.39 -13.40
CA GLY A 19 20.97 6.32 -13.18
C GLY A 19 19.99 5.85 -12.12
N THR A 20 19.66 6.73 -11.18
CA THR A 20 18.51 6.57 -10.30
C THR A 20 17.25 6.96 -11.05
N LEU A 21 16.34 5.99 -11.28
CA LEU A 21 15.00 6.27 -11.78
C LEU A 21 14.13 6.80 -10.64
N ARG A 22 13.80 8.08 -10.67
CA ARG A 22 12.79 8.65 -9.77
C ARG A 22 11.42 8.46 -10.43
N VAL A 23 10.66 7.46 -9.96
CA VAL A 23 9.24 7.35 -10.32
C VAL A 23 8.45 8.23 -9.36
N THR A 24 7.98 9.37 -9.82
CA THR A 24 7.03 10.20 -9.08
C THR A 24 5.63 9.74 -9.48
N LEU A 25 4.96 9.00 -8.62
CA LEU A 25 3.53 8.73 -8.74
C LEU A 25 2.78 9.92 -8.13
N ALA A 26 2.37 10.86 -8.97
CA ALA A 26 1.44 11.89 -8.55
C ALA A 26 0.03 11.29 -8.54
N LEU A 27 -0.42 10.83 -7.38
CA LEU A 27 -1.84 10.55 -7.14
C LEU A 27 -2.49 11.90 -6.81
N THR A 28 -3.10 12.52 -7.79
CA THR A 28 -4.04 13.60 -7.53
C THR A 28 -5.31 12.96 -7.01
N ALA A 29 -5.46 12.89 -5.69
CA ALA A 29 -6.72 12.50 -5.09
C ALA A 29 -7.75 13.56 -5.49
N ALA A 30 -8.78 13.14 -6.21
CA ALA A 30 -9.90 14.01 -6.52
C ALA A 30 -10.63 14.42 -5.24
N PRO A 31 -11.25 15.59 -5.19
CA PRO A 31 -11.97 16.10 -4.01
C PRO A 31 -13.14 15.23 -3.52
N ASP A 32 -13.42 14.12 -4.17
CA ASP A 32 -14.51 13.20 -3.80
C ASP A 32 -14.28 12.45 -2.46
N ILE A 33 -13.08 12.44 -1.89
CA ILE A 33 -12.82 11.81 -0.58
C ILE A 33 -13.54 12.58 0.54
N VAL A 34 -13.76 13.88 0.36
CA VAL A 34 -14.48 14.72 1.34
C VAL A 34 -15.98 14.44 1.35
N THR A 35 -16.53 13.96 0.23
CA THR A 35 -17.97 13.69 0.08
C THR A 35 -18.35 12.22 0.20
N ASN A 36 -17.38 11.31 0.05
CA ASN A 36 -17.59 9.87 0.11
C ASN A 36 -16.65 9.23 1.13
N PRO A 37 -17.11 8.98 2.35
CA PRO A 37 -16.33 8.29 3.36
C PRO A 37 -15.73 6.99 2.85
N THR A 38 -14.46 6.76 3.16
CA THR A 38 -13.71 5.63 2.63
C THR A 38 -13.00 4.87 3.75
N ASP A 39 -13.17 3.56 3.78
CA ASP A 39 -12.44 2.65 4.64
C ASP A 39 -11.26 2.09 3.86
N ILE A 40 -10.04 2.31 4.33
CA ILE A 40 -8.80 1.93 3.66
C ILE A 40 -8.06 0.88 4.48
N ALA A 41 -7.83 -0.29 3.90
CA ALA A 41 -6.88 -1.26 4.45
C ALA A 41 -5.51 -1.04 3.79
N LEU A 42 -4.55 -0.52 4.54
CA LEU A 42 -3.17 -0.34 4.10
C LEU A 42 -2.39 -1.60 4.42
N VAL A 43 -1.99 -2.33 3.38
CA VAL A 43 -1.39 -3.67 3.46
C VAL A 43 0.10 -3.58 3.17
N LEU A 44 0.94 -3.90 4.15
CA LEU A 44 2.37 -3.62 4.15
C LEU A 44 3.19 -4.91 4.17
N ASP A 45 3.99 -5.10 3.14
CA ASP A 45 4.92 -6.22 3.03
C ASP A 45 6.09 -6.04 4.02
N ARG A 46 6.24 -7.00 4.92
CA ARG A 46 7.40 -7.09 5.82
C ARG A 46 8.16 -8.40 5.66
N SER A 47 8.08 -9.03 4.49
CA SER A 47 8.83 -10.24 4.17
C SER A 47 10.35 -10.02 4.24
N GLY A 48 11.12 -11.11 4.18
CA GLY A 48 12.57 -11.06 4.32
C GLY A 48 13.29 -10.20 3.27
N SER A 49 12.74 -10.09 2.05
CA SER A 49 13.26 -9.22 0.98
C SER A 49 13.17 -7.73 1.32
N MET A 50 12.24 -7.36 2.19
CA MET A 50 12.07 -5.98 2.67
C MET A 50 13.14 -5.52 3.66
N THR A 51 14.09 -6.38 4.06
CA THR A 51 15.13 -6.04 5.06
C THR A 51 15.96 -4.83 4.62
N GLY A 52 16.16 -3.86 5.54
CA GLY A 52 16.96 -2.67 5.34
C GLY A 52 16.21 -1.54 4.60
N THR A 53 16.84 -0.97 3.59
CA THR A 53 16.33 0.20 2.84
C THR A 53 14.91 0.02 2.28
N PRO A 54 14.52 -1.14 1.71
CA PRO A 54 13.15 -1.33 1.24
C PRO A 54 12.10 -1.11 2.32
N LEU A 55 12.29 -1.69 3.51
CA LEU A 55 11.37 -1.49 4.64
C LEU A 55 11.33 -0.04 5.10
N THR A 56 12.49 0.63 5.19
CA THR A 56 12.57 2.04 5.55
C THR A 56 11.80 2.92 4.57
N ASN A 57 11.98 2.69 3.28
CA ASN A 57 11.28 3.43 2.23
C ASN A 57 9.77 3.16 2.24
N MET A 58 9.37 1.91 2.47
CA MET A 58 7.95 1.55 2.59
C MET A 58 7.30 2.28 3.77
N LYS A 59 7.95 2.28 4.95
CA LYS A 59 7.43 3.00 6.14
C LYS A 59 7.26 4.48 5.86
N ALA A 60 8.27 5.13 5.28
CA ALA A 60 8.20 6.54 4.90
C ALA A 60 7.07 6.81 3.88
N GLY A 61 6.89 5.91 2.91
CA GLY A 61 5.79 5.99 1.95
C GLY A 61 4.42 5.80 2.58
N ALA A 62 4.28 4.86 3.51
CA ALA A 62 3.05 4.62 4.26
C ALA A 62 2.70 5.80 5.17
N ASP A 63 3.68 6.36 5.89
CA ASP A 63 3.49 7.56 6.72
C ASP A 63 3.04 8.76 5.89
N THR A 64 3.66 8.96 4.72
CA THR A 64 3.26 10.01 3.76
C THR A 64 1.86 9.78 3.23
N PHE A 65 1.49 8.53 2.92
CA PHE A 65 0.15 8.18 2.47
C PHE A 65 -0.90 8.52 3.53
N ILE A 66 -0.64 8.18 4.81
CA ILE A 66 -1.53 8.51 5.93
C ILE A 66 -1.72 10.03 6.06
N ASP A 67 -0.62 10.82 5.93
CA ASP A 67 -0.69 12.29 5.99
C ASP A 67 -1.53 12.87 4.86
N ILE A 68 -1.34 12.37 3.63
CA ILE A 68 -2.11 12.82 2.47
C ILE A 68 -3.61 12.54 2.65
N ILE A 69 -3.97 11.37 3.18
CA ILE A 69 -5.38 11.04 3.45
C ILE A 69 -5.93 11.92 4.58
N ALA A 70 -5.17 12.14 5.66
CA ALA A 70 -5.58 13.03 6.74
C ALA A 70 -5.83 14.46 6.23
N GLU A 71 -4.92 14.98 5.40
CA GLU A 71 -5.08 16.30 4.77
C GLU A 71 -6.30 16.35 3.85
N ALA A 72 -6.44 15.37 2.97
CA ALA A 72 -7.55 15.30 2.01
C ALA A 72 -8.92 15.19 2.67
N THR A 73 -9.00 14.61 3.87
CA THR A 73 -10.23 14.46 4.65
C THR A 73 -10.47 15.59 5.64
N GLY A 74 -9.60 16.58 5.71
CA GLY A 74 -9.72 17.74 6.61
C GLY A 74 -9.41 17.43 8.08
N GLY A 75 -8.78 16.29 8.37
CA GLY A 75 -8.50 15.81 9.72
C GLY A 75 -7.14 16.21 10.31
N THR A 76 -6.31 16.95 9.57
CA THR A 76 -4.93 17.27 9.98
C THR A 76 -4.82 18.11 11.25
N ALA A 77 -5.76 19.03 11.48
CA ALA A 77 -5.76 19.89 12.66
C ALA A 77 -5.84 19.11 13.97
N ASP A 78 -6.56 17.97 13.95
CA ASP A 78 -6.84 17.17 15.14
C ASP A 78 -5.97 15.88 15.19
N GLY A 79 -5.08 15.67 14.24
CA GLY A 79 -4.29 14.43 14.12
C GLY A 79 -5.14 13.19 13.81
N GLN A 80 -6.28 13.38 13.16
CA GLN A 80 -7.25 12.35 12.82
C GLN A 80 -7.44 12.25 11.30
N ILE A 81 -7.93 11.11 10.84
CA ILE A 81 -8.55 10.98 9.52
C ILE A 81 -9.97 11.53 9.64
N GLY A 82 -10.34 12.46 8.76
CA GLY A 82 -11.63 13.15 8.83
C GLY A 82 -12.71 12.58 7.93
N SER A 83 -13.84 13.27 7.86
CA SER A 83 -14.99 13.02 6.95
C SER A 83 -15.55 11.59 6.99
N GLY A 84 -15.52 10.92 8.17
CA GLY A 84 -16.05 9.57 8.35
C GLY A 84 -15.21 8.48 7.68
N SER A 85 -14.01 8.80 7.20
CA SER A 85 -13.05 7.86 6.63
C SER A 85 -12.18 7.22 7.72
N HIS A 86 -11.68 6.01 7.46
CA HIS A 86 -10.84 5.26 8.39
C HIS A 86 -9.69 4.59 7.64
N ILE A 87 -8.58 4.38 8.34
CA ILE A 87 -7.46 3.56 7.85
C ILE A 87 -7.21 2.44 8.85
N GLY A 88 -6.97 1.23 8.34
CA GLY A 88 -6.48 0.09 9.12
C GLY A 88 -5.16 -0.41 8.55
N ILE A 89 -4.25 -0.85 9.41
CA ILE A 89 -2.94 -1.39 9.02
C ILE A 89 -2.98 -2.90 9.09
N VAL A 90 -2.59 -3.54 8.01
CA VAL A 90 -2.30 -4.97 7.92
C VAL A 90 -0.87 -5.15 7.50
N SER A 91 -0.06 -5.86 8.24
CA SER A 91 1.26 -6.28 7.79
C SER A 91 1.28 -7.77 7.44
N PHE A 92 2.13 -8.16 6.51
CA PHE A 92 2.25 -9.55 6.12
C PHE A 92 3.68 -9.97 5.83
N SER A 93 3.93 -11.26 6.10
CA SER A 93 5.11 -12.01 5.70
C SER A 93 4.69 -13.45 5.40
N SER A 94 5.11 -14.45 6.17
CA SER A 94 4.59 -15.83 6.07
C SER A 94 3.10 -15.91 6.43
N THR A 95 2.66 -15.04 7.33
CA THR A 95 1.26 -14.81 7.73
C THR A 95 0.97 -13.32 7.77
N ALA A 96 -0.31 -12.96 7.75
CA ALA A 96 -0.77 -11.58 7.87
C ALA A 96 -1.33 -11.30 9.28
N THR A 97 -1.16 -10.07 9.72
CA THR A 97 -1.64 -9.57 11.01
C THR A 97 -2.36 -8.24 10.80
N ALA A 98 -3.51 -8.06 11.43
CA ALA A 98 -4.14 -6.75 11.56
C ALA A 98 -3.45 -6.00 12.71
N ASP A 99 -2.55 -5.08 12.36
CA ASP A 99 -1.78 -4.30 13.35
C ASP A 99 -2.64 -3.21 13.98
N THR A 100 -3.64 -2.70 13.22
CA THR A 100 -4.73 -1.87 13.75
C THR A 100 -6.06 -2.28 13.13
N GLN A 101 -7.15 -1.93 13.81
CA GLN A 101 -8.47 -1.90 13.19
C GLN A 101 -8.61 -0.66 12.30
N LEU A 102 -9.77 -0.46 11.67
CA LEU A 102 -10.12 0.79 11.00
C LEU A 102 -10.27 1.89 12.04
N ILE A 103 -9.33 2.82 12.08
CA ILE A 103 -9.25 3.91 13.06
C ILE A 103 -8.97 5.25 12.37
N THR A 104 -9.12 6.34 13.11
CA THR A 104 -8.88 7.69 12.63
C THR A 104 -7.57 8.29 13.15
N SER A 105 -6.99 7.78 14.24
CA SER A 105 -5.78 8.34 14.86
C SER A 105 -4.54 8.18 13.99
N VAL A 106 -4.06 9.29 13.41
CA VAL A 106 -2.84 9.34 12.58
C VAL A 106 -1.61 8.86 13.36
N ALA A 107 -1.46 9.29 14.62
CA ALA A 107 -0.33 8.89 15.45
C ALA A 107 -0.31 7.38 15.70
N THR A 108 -1.46 6.76 15.97
CA THR A 108 -1.57 5.31 16.20
C THR A 108 -1.24 4.52 14.93
N LEU A 109 -1.74 4.99 13.77
CA LEU A 109 -1.45 4.38 12.47
C LEU A 109 0.06 4.41 12.17
N LYS A 110 0.71 5.56 12.30
CA LYS A 110 2.16 5.71 12.08
C LYS A 110 2.99 4.89 13.07
N ASN A 111 2.59 4.82 14.34
CA ASN A 111 3.25 3.97 15.31
C ASN A 111 3.21 2.49 14.92
N ALA A 112 2.05 2.01 14.42
CA ALA A 112 1.92 0.65 13.90
C ALA A 112 2.85 0.41 12.70
N VAL A 113 2.87 1.33 11.72
CA VAL A 113 3.79 1.25 10.57
C VAL A 113 5.25 1.21 11.03
N ASN A 114 5.64 2.10 11.95
CA ASN A 114 7.03 2.25 12.38
C ASN A 114 7.52 1.10 13.28
N SER A 115 6.62 0.34 13.90
CA SER A 115 6.96 -0.85 14.68
C SER A 115 7.30 -2.09 13.84
N LEU A 116 6.97 -2.11 12.55
CA LEU A 116 7.16 -3.28 11.69
C LEU A 116 8.62 -3.68 11.56
N THR A 117 8.87 -4.98 11.53
CA THR A 117 10.20 -5.58 11.31
C THR A 117 10.14 -6.58 10.17
N ALA A 118 11.17 -6.60 9.31
CA ALA A 118 11.21 -7.50 8.16
C ALA A 118 11.62 -8.93 8.58
N GLY A 119 11.02 -9.92 7.92
CA GLY A 119 11.35 -11.33 8.08
C GLY A 119 10.28 -12.27 7.53
N GLY A 120 10.66 -13.52 7.28
CA GLY A 120 9.75 -14.55 6.76
C GLY A 120 9.55 -14.52 5.24
N SER A 121 8.58 -15.30 4.78
CA SER A 121 8.19 -15.47 3.37
C SER A 121 7.15 -14.41 2.96
N THR A 122 6.64 -14.49 1.73
CA THR A 122 5.67 -13.52 1.18
C THR A 122 4.34 -14.23 0.88
N ASN A 123 3.29 -13.94 1.64
CA ASN A 123 1.96 -14.56 1.54
C ASN A 123 0.89 -13.50 1.25
N HIS A 124 0.74 -13.13 -0.03
CA HIS A 124 -0.27 -12.15 -0.44
C HIS A 124 -1.70 -12.66 -0.27
N GLY A 125 -1.93 -13.98 -0.36
CA GLY A 125 -3.26 -14.54 -0.16
C GLY A 125 -3.79 -14.28 1.24
N ASP A 126 -2.96 -14.53 2.27
CA ASP A 126 -3.31 -14.24 3.66
C ASP A 126 -3.45 -12.74 3.91
N ALA A 127 -2.59 -11.93 3.27
CA ALA A 127 -2.65 -10.47 3.33
C ALA A 127 -4.01 -9.93 2.84
N PHE A 128 -4.49 -10.38 1.68
CA PHE A 128 -5.80 -9.99 1.18
C PHE A 128 -6.94 -10.48 2.06
N THR A 129 -6.87 -11.71 2.55
CA THR A 129 -7.88 -12.25 3.47
C THR A 129 -7.97 -11.38 4.72
N LYS A 130 -6.84 -11.07 5.34
CA LYS A 130 -6.79 -10.25 6.55
C LYS A 130 -7.25 -8.82 6.31
N ALA A 131 -6.92 -8.23 5.17
CA ALA A 131 -7.40 -6.89 4.79
C ALA A 131 -8.92 -6.84 4.58
N ILE A 132 -9.50 -7.88 3.98
CA ILE A 132 -10.95 -8.00 3.76
C ILE A 132 -11.69 -8.12 5.09
N GLU A 133 -11.11 -8.82 6.07
CA GLU A 133 -11.68 -9.01 7.41
C GLU A 133 -11.79 -7.69 8.21
N LEU A 134 -10.99 -6.66 7.88
CA LEU A 134 -11.10 -5.35 8.52
C LEU A 134 -12.39 -4.61 8.16
N PHE A 135 -12.97 -4.89 7.00
CA PHE A 135 -14.12 -4.14 6.54
C PHE A 135 -15.42 -4.67 7.14
N ASP A 136 -16.15 -3.78 7.79
CA ASP A 136 -17.52 -4.07 8.19
C ASP A 136 -18.41 -4.23 6.94
N ALA A 137 -19.10 -5.36 6.86
CA ALA A 137 -20.03 -5.64 5.77
C ALA A 137 -21.26 -4.70 5.77
N ALA A 138 -21.61 -4.15 6.94
CA ALA A 138 -22.70 -3.20 7.08
C ALA A 138 -22.30 -1.75 6.76
N SER A 139 -21.00 -1.44 6.71
CA SER A 139 -20.51 -0.10 6.35
C SER A 139 -20.83 0.23 4.90
N THR A 140 -21.41 1.41 4.67
CA THR A 140 -21.68 1.99 3.35
C THR A 140 -20.49 2.73 2.76
N ASN A 141 -19.39 2.88 3.51
CA ASN A 141 -18.16 3.51 3.05
C ASN A 141 -17.58 2.77 1.85
N HIS A 142 -16.93 3.50 0.96
CA HIS A 142 -16.11 2.88 -0.07
C HIS A 142 -14.98 2.06 0.58
N LYS A 143 -14.75 0.85 0.08
CA LYS A 143 -13.73 -0.06 0.63
C LYS A 143 -12.56 -0.14 -0.33
N VAL A 144 -11.37 0.17 0.17
CA VAL A 144 -10.14 0.24 -0.62
C VAL A 144 -9.03 -0.54 0.07
N ILE A 145 -8.36 -1.41 -0.68
CA ILE A 145 -7.12 -2.06 -0.25
C ILE A 145 -5.97 -1.40 -1.01
N VAL A 146 -4.95 -0.93 -0.30
CA VAL A 146 -3.69 -0.42 -0.87
C VAL A 146 -2.56 -1.29 -0.37
N MET A 147 -1.96 -2.07 -1.26
CA MET A 147 -0.88 -3.01 -0.93
C MET A 147 0.47 -2.47 -1.39
N PHE A 148 1.45 -2.47 -0.48
CA PHE A 148 2.86 -2.21 -0.76
C PHE A 148 3.63 -3.53 -0.70
N THR A 149 4.33 -3.90 -1.76
CA THR A 149 5.12 -5.14 -1.84
C THR A 149 6.31 -4.98 -2.80
N ASP A 150 7.39 -5.70 -2.56
CA ASP A 150 8.58 -5.73 -3.43
C ASP A 150 8.68 -7.02 -4.27
N GLY A 151 7.75 -7.96 -4.10
CA GLY A 151 7.94 -9.29 -4.67
C GLY A 151 6.69 -10.06 -5.04
N ASN A 152 6.94 -11.32 -5.36
CA ASN A 152 5.92 -12.29 -5.70
C ASN A 152 5.57 -13.15 -4.48
N THR A 153 4.37 -13.72 -4.47
CA THR A 153 3.97 -14.73 -3.48
C THR A 153 4.95 -15.90 -3.49
N THR A 154 5.49 -16.23 -2.32
CA THR A 154 6.40 -17.36 -2.14
C THR A 154 5.79 -18.48 -1.29
N THR A 155 4.69 -18.20 -0.59
CA THR A 155 3.99 -19.18 0.26
C THR A 155 2.49 -18.87 0.33
N GLY A 156 1.71 -19.82 0.82
CA GLY A 156 0.28 -19.68 1.03
C GLY A 156 -0.56 -19.88 -0.24
N VAL A 157 -1.81 -19.47 -0.16
CA VAL A 157 -2.76 -19.61 -1.28
C VAL A 157 -2.55 -18.53 -2.34
N PRO A 158 -2.83 -18.83 -3.62
CA PRO A 158 -2.74 -17.82 -4.69
C PRO A 158 -3.61 -16.59 -4.38
N PRO A 159 -3.07 -15.35 -4.51
CA PRO A 159 -3.81 -14.13 -4.20
C PRO A 159 -4.93 -13.81 -5.20
N ALA A 160 -4.81 -14.24 -6.45
CA ALA A 160 -5.71 -13.84 -7.52
C ALA A 160 -7.19 -14.21 -7.28
N PRO A 161 -7.58 -15.43 -6.82
CA PRO A 161 -8.96 -15.75 -6.50
C PRO A 161 -9.52 -14.89 -5.37
N ILE A 162 -8.70 -14.58 -4.32
CA ILE A 162 -9.11 -13.79 -3.18
C ILE A 162 -9.33 -12.33 -3.62
N ALA A 163 -8.42 -11.77 -4.41
CA ALA A 163 -8.57 -10.44 -4.98
C ALA A 163 -9.79 -10.33 -5.91
N ALA A 164 -10.09 -11.38 -6.68
CA ALA A 164 -11.30 -11.43 -7.52
C ALA A 164 -12.57 -11.43 -6.66
N ALA A 165 -12.61 -12.22 -5.58
CA ALA A 165 -13.72 -12.25 -4.64
C ALA A 165 -13.90 -10.90 -3.92
N ALA A 166 -12.82 -10.23 -3.54
CA ALA A 166 -12.86 -8.88 -2.95
C ALA A 166 -13.49 -7.86 -3.92
N ARG A 167 -13.05 -7.85 -5.19
CA ARG A 167 -13.63 -6.98 -6.22
C ARG A 167 -15.10 -7.26 -6.48
N ALA A 168 -15.51 -8.52 -6.48
CA ALA A 168 -16.93 -8.89 -6.61
C ALA A 168 -17.78 -8.35 -5.44
N ARG A 169 -17.17 -8.06 -4.28
CA ARG A 169 -17.79 -7.40 -3.12
C ARG A 169 -17.69 -5.88 -3.15
N GLY A 170 -17.26 -5.28 -4.26
CA GLY A 170 -17.11 -3.83 -4.43
C GLY A 170 -15.86 -3.24 -3.80
N ILE A 171 -14.87 -4.07 -3.40
CA ILE A 171 -13.61 -3.58 -2.83
C ILE A 171 -12.65 -3.23 -3.97
N THR A 172 -12.16 -2.00 -3.97
CA THR A 172 -11.13 -1.54 -4.91
C THR A 172 -9.75 -1.93 -4.39
N ILE A 173 -8.88 -2.45 -5.27
CA ILE A 173 -7.53 -2.90 -4.90
C ILE A 173 -6.49 -2.14 -5.72
N TYR A 174 -5.54 -1.52 -5.03
CA TYR A 174 -4.34 -0.92 -5.61
C TYR A 174 -3.10 -1.67 -5.09
N CYS A 175 -2.16 -1.96 -5.98
CA CYS A 175 -0.88 -2.54 -5.62
C CYS A 175 0.25 -1.59 -6.02
N ILE A 176 1.12 -1.27 -5.08
CA ILE A 176 2.28 -0.41 -5.27
C ILE A 176 3.52 -1.30 -5.17
N GLY A 177 4.20 -1.47 -6.31
CA GLY A 177 5.45 -2.22 -6.37
C GLY A 177 6.62 -1.41 -5.84
N LEU A 178 7.31 -1.92 -4.85
CA LEU A 178 8.54 -1.34 -4.31
C LEU A 178 9.72 -1.92 -5.08
N VAL A 179 10.20 -1.21 -6.10
CA VAL A 179 11.34 -1.67 -6.91
C VAL A 179 12.63 -1.34 -6.18
N GLY A 180 13.39 -2.37 -5.79
CA GLY A 180 14.78 -2.19 -5.34
C GLY A 180 15.68 -1.70 -6.49
N PRO A 181 16.92 -1.25 -6.20
CA PRO A 181 17.83 -0.80 -7.23
C PRO A 181 18.01 -1.89 -8.29
N LEU A 182 17.70 -1.54 -9.54
CA LEU A 182 17.83 -2.44 -10.68
C LEU A 182 19.29 -2.93 -10.75
N ARG A 183 19.53 -4.21 -10.44
CA ARG A 183 20.82 -4.83 -10.71
C ARG A 183 20.96 -4.98 -12.22
N CYS A 184 21.73 -4.08 -12.84
CA CYS A 184 22.12 -4.22 -14.23
C CYS A 184 22.92 -5.53 -14.37
N ARG A 185 22.32 -6.59 -14.93
CA ARG A 185 23.05 -7.78 -15.33
C ARG A 185 23.91 -7.41 -16.55
N ARG A 186 25.19 -7.16 -16.33
CA ARG A 186 26.17 -7.15 -17.42
C ARG A 186 26.04 -8.49 -18.16
N ARG A 187 25.43 -8.49 -19.34
CA ARG A 187 25.65 -9.56 -20.30
C ARG A 187 27.13 -9.52 -20.66
N ARG A 188 27.94 -10.44 -20.10
CA ARG A 188 29.24 -10.73 -20.68
C ARG A 188 28.96 -11.22 -22.10
N ARG A 189 29.23 -10.37 -23.10
CA ARG A 189 29.47 -10.86 -24.44
C ARG A 189 30.85 -11.54 -24.37
N SER A 190 30.85 -12.85 -24.38
CA SER A 190 32.03 -13.62 -24.76
C SER A 190 32.31 -13.32 -26.25
N CYS A 191 33.52 -12.85 -26.53
CA CYS A 191 34.08 -12.89 -27.87
C CYS A 191 34.33 -14.35 -28.28
#